data_b975b2fbc697b44d7b5191995bbbe898
#
_entry.id   b975b2fbc697b44d7b5191995bbbe898
#
_cell.length_a   1.000
_cell.length_b   1.000
_cell.length_c   1.000
_cell.angle_alpha   90.00
_cell.angle_beta   90.00
_cell.angle_gamma   90.00
#
_symmetry.space_group_name_H-M   'P 1'
#
loop_
_entity.id
_entity.type
_entity.pdbx_description
1 polymer ?
#
loop_
_entity_poly.entity_id
_entity_poly.type
_entity_poly.pdbx_seq_one_letter_code
_entity_poly.pdbx_strand_id
1 'polypeptide(L)'
;MKIDEIENGYVLDHITAGNGMRVYNALRLDKQKCQVAIIQNAKSEKLGVKDIIKVNELIDLNLDVLGFIDKNITVNIIKNGIAEKKNLTLPKRIVNIVKCSNPRCITNVEEGIDYEFKLTDDIGTYRCVYCETKANKSDDFSSLLVFLLHNNVCDIYRHFLIKTL
;
A
#
# COMPACT_ATOMS: atom_id res chain seq x y z
N MET A 1 11.06 -7.08 23.59
CA MET A 1 9.92 -7.70 22.91
C MET A 1 10.47 -8.65 21.87
N LYS A 2 10.22 -9.95 22.03
CA LYS A 2 10.60 -10.96 21.02
C LYS A 2 9.39 -11.18 20.13
N ILE A 3 9.59 -11.03 18.82
CA ILE A 3 8.61 -11.43 17.80
C ILE A 3 9.20 -12.67 17.15
N ASP A 4 8.39 -13.71 17.00
CA ASP A 4 8.82 -15.01 16.50
C ASP A 4 9.54 -14.91 15.16
N GLU A 5 10.50 -15.83 14.95
CA GLU A 5 11.20 -15.95 13.69
C GLU A 5 10.22 -16.41 12.61
N ILE A 6 10.35 -15.86 11.40
CA ILE A 6 9.53 -16.23 10.26
C ILE A 6 10.29 -17.30 9.47
N GLU A 7 9.67 -18.46 9.26
CA GLU A 7 10.20 -19.49 8.37
C GLU A 7 9.86 -19.19 6.90
N ASN A 8 8.64 -18.74 6.64
CA ASN A 8 8.18 -18.38 5.32
C ASN A 8 7.35 -17.09 5.40
N GLY A 9 7.68 -16.09 4.59
CA GLY A 9 6.94 -14.83 4.62
C GLY A 9 7.75 -13.63 4.17
N TYR A 10 7.34 -12.46 4.61
CA TYR A 10 7.95 -11.17 4.25
C TYR A 10 8.36 -10.38 5.50
N VAL A 11 9.52 -9.75 5.43
CA VAL A 11 9.93 -8.71 6.39
C VAL A 11 10.18 -7.42 5.61
N LEU A 12 9.31 -6.44 5.82
CA LEU A 12 9.44 -5.09 5.29
C LEU A 12 10.17 -4.26 6.34
N ASP A 13 11.41 -3.93 6.07
CA ASP A 13 12.30 -3.22 6.98
C ASP A 13 12.65 -1.83 6.45
N HIS A 14 13.21 -0.97 7.31
CA HIS A 14 13.61 0.39 7.00
C HIS A 14 12.45 1.28 6.50
N ILE A 15 11.22 0.98 6.88
CA ILE A 15 10.08 1.86 6.66
C ILE A 15 10.33 3.13 7.48
N THR A 16 10.24 4.30 6.86
CA THR A 16 10.33 5.58 7.58
C THR A 16 9.27 5.63 8.68
N ALA A 17 9.68 5.99 9.90
CA ALA A 17 8.78 6.02 11.06
C ALA A 17 7.51 6.84 10.77
N GLY A 18 6.35 6.28 11.10
CA GLY A 18 5.03 6.82 10.79
C GLY A 18 4.42 6.34 9.46
N ASN A 19 5.20 5.71 8.56
CA ASN A 19 4.67 5.16 7.32
C ASN A 19 4.21 3.69 7.44
N GLY A 20 4.43 3.03 8.57
CA GLY A 20 4.08 1.62 8.76
C GLY A 20 2.61 1.33 8.45
N MET A 21 1.67 2.12 8.98
CA MET A 21 0.24 1.95 8.71
C MET A 21 -0.13 2.23 7.25
N ARG A 22 0.56 3.17 6.58
CA ARG A 22 0.34 3.44 5.15
C ARG A 22 0.74 2.23 4.31
N VAL A 23 1.87 1.61 4.62
CA VAL A 23 2.33 0.37 3.97
C VAL A 23 1.34 -0.76 4.23
N TYR A 24 0.90 -0.94 5.48
CA TYR A 24 -0.08 -1.95 5.86
C TYR A 24 -1.37 -1.84 5.03
N ASN A 25 -1.91 -0.62 4.92
CA ASN A 25 -3.13 -0.34 4.17
C ASN A 25 -2.93 -0.52 2.66
N ALA A 26 -1.81 -0.04 2.11
CA ALA A 26 -1.51 -0.16 0.69
C ALA A 26 -1.38 -1.61 0.21
N LEU A 27 -0.83 -2.48 1.06
CA LEU A 27 -0.73 -3.91 0.80
C LEU A 27 -2.01 -4.68 1.17
N ARG A 28 -3.03 -3.99 1.69
CA ARG A 28 -4.31 -4.58 2.15
C ARG A 28 -4.10 -5.76 3.10
N LEU A 29 -3.18 -5.61 4.03
CA LEU A 29 -2.87 -6.66 4.99
C LEU A 29 -4.00 -6.92 5.98
N ASP A 30 -4.93 -5.98 6.14
CA ASP A 30 -6.19 -6.12 6.88
C ASP A 30 -7.12 -7.22 6.33
N LYS A 31 -7.01 -7.53 5.04
CA LYS A 31 -7.82 -8.55 4.35
C LYS A 31 -7.15 -9.92 4.29
N GLN A 32 -5.91 -10.01 4.70
CA GLN A 32 -5.17 -11.27 4.70
C GLN A 32 -5.51 -12.10 5.94
N LYS A 33 -5.53 -13.41 5.80
CA LYS A 33 -5.81 -14.34 6.91
C LYS A 33 -4.56 -14.76 7.67
N CYS A 34 -3.39 -14.33 7.20
CA CYS A 34 -2.10 -14.65 7.81
C CYS A 34 -1.80 -13.74 9.02
N GLN A 35 -0.86 -14.19 9.84
CA GLN A 35 -0.39 -13.42 10.98
C GLN A 35 0.48 -12.26 10.49
N VAL A 36 0.15 -11.03 10.91
CA VAL A 36 0.91 -9.81 10.59
C VAL A 36 1.31 -9.11 11.89
N ALA A 37 2.58 -8.75 12.01
CA ALA A 37 3.10 -7.95 13.11
C ALA A 37 3.62 -6.61 12.59
N ILE A 38 3.21 -5.52 13.23
CA ILE A 38 3.68 -4.16 12.95
C ILE A 38 4.46 -3.67 14.16
N ILE A 39 5.68 -3.21 13.94
CA ILE A 39 6.53 -2.62 14.95
C ILE A 39 6.80 -1.18 14.54
N GLN A 40 6.32 -0.24 15.33
CA GLN A 40 6.55 1.18 15.09
C GLN A 40 7.68 1.70 15.98
N ASN A 41 8.42 2.67 15.45
CA ASN A 41 9.49 3.36 16.18
C ASN A 41 10.61 2.41 16.71
N ALA A 42 10.91 1.35 15.97
CA ALA A 42 12.06 0.50 16.28
C ALA A 42 13.36 1.30 16.11
N LYS A 43 14.33 1.05 16.99
CA LYS A 43 15.66 1.71 16.90
C LYS A 43 16.36 1.31 15.59
N SER A 44 16.96 2.28 14.92
CA SER A 44 17.70 2.09 13.67
C SER A 44 18.97 2.94 13.69
N GLU A 45 20.12 2.32 13.46
CA GLU A 45 21.39 3.02 13.34
C GLU A 45 21.41 3.99 12.14
N LYS A 46 20.74 3.60 11.05
CA LYS A 46 20.71 4.38 9.80
C LYS A 46 19.70 5.51 9.80
N LEU A 47 18.52 5.31 10.40
CA LEU A 47 17.38 6.22 10.34
C LEU A 47 17.01 6.81 11.70
N GLY A 48 17.73 6.48 12.78
CA GLY A 48 17.36 6.79 14.15
C GLY A 48 16.20 5.94 14.63
N VAL A 49 15.04 6.07 14.00
CA VAL A 49 13.85 5.24 14.22
C VAL A 49 13.29 4.76 12.88
N LYS A 50 12.69 3.58 12.87
CA LYS A 50 12.08 2.95 11.70
C LYS A 50 10.83 2.16 12.09
N ASP A 51 9.96 1.91 11.13
CA ASP A 51 8.89 0.94 11.27
C ASP A 51 9.27 -0.38 10.56
N ILE A 52 8.71 -1.49 11.05
CA ILE A 52 8.93 -2.83 10.50
C ILE A 52 7.59 -3.53 10.41
N ILE A 53 7.34 -4.22 9.29
CA ILE A 53 6.17 -5.09 9.13
C ILE A 53 6.65 -6.49 8.84
N LYS A 54 6.13 -7.47 9.58
CA LYS A 54 6.36 -8.89 9.38
C LYS A 54 5.07 -9.57 8.96
N VAL A 55 5.11 -10.36 7.89
CA VAL A 55 3.99 -11.15 7.39
C VAL A 55 4.42 -12.61 7.39
N ASN A 56 3.76 -13.43 8.20
CA ASN A 56 4.15 -14.83 8.44
C ASN A 56 3.51 -15.79 7.42
N GLU A 57 3.51 -15.42 6.15
CA GLU A 57 3.07 -16.27 5.04
C GLU A 57 3.54 -15.70 3.71
N LEU A 58 3.83 -16.56 2.73
CA LEU A 58 4.11 -16.16 1.35
C LEU A 58 2.79 -15.97 0.61
N ILE A 59 2.27 -14.76 0.64
CA ILE A 59 1.05 -14.33 -0.07
C ILE A 59 1.41 -13.48 -1.28
N ASP A 60 0.49 -13.36 -2.23
CA ASP A 60 0.68 -12.45 -3.38
C ASP A 60 0.49 -11.00 -2.94
N LEU A 61 1.61 -10.29 -2.82
CA LEU A 61 1.64 -8.87 -2.43
C LEU A 61 2.12 -8.01 -3.60
N ASN A 62 1.38 -6.95 -3.88
CA ASN A 62 1.84 -5.94 -4.83
C ASN A 62 2.96 -5.09 -4.21
N LEU A 63 4.18 -5.63 -4.25
CA LEU A 63 5.37 -4.98 -3.67
C LEU A 63 5.80 -3.72 -4.44
N ASP A 64 5.38 -3.56 -5.68
CA ASP A 64 5.80 -2.42 -6.52
C ASP A 64 5.29 -1.09 -5.96
N VAL A 65 4.13 -1.11 -5.30
CA VAL A 65 3.56 0.06 -4.63
C VAL A 65 4.44 0.62 -3.52
N LEU A 66 5.26 -0.20 -2.91
CA LEU A 66 6.14 0.19 -1.80
C LEU A 66 7.17 1.23 -2.24
N GLY A 67 7.72 1.10 -3.44
CA GLY A 67 8.68 2.08 -4.00
C GLY A 67 8.07 3.47 -4.17
N PHE A 68 6.76 3.57 -4.42
CA PHE A 68 6.04 4.83 -4.43
C PHE A 68 5.89 5.43 -3.04
N ILE A 69 5.55 4.62 -2.03
CA ILE A 69 5.29 5.09 -0.65
C ILE A 69 6.58 5.55 0.00
N ASP A 70 7.59 4.69 0.00
CA ASP A 70 8.87 4.96 0.65
C ASP A 70 10.01 4.19 -0.03
N LYS A 71 10.94 4.93 -0.60
CA LYS A 71 12.12 4.40 -1.29
C LYS A 71 13.13 3.71 -0.36
N ASN A 72 13.03 3.94 0.95
CA ASN A 72 13.96 3.37 1.93
C ASN A 72 13.60 1.93 2.31
N ILE A 73 12.38 1.49 2.01
CA ILE A 73 11.90 0.16 2.38
C ILE A 73 12.79 -0.91 1.75
N THR A 74 13.19 -1.84 2.58
CA THR A 74 13.86 -3.07 2.18
C THR A 74 12.90 -4.24 2.36
N VAL A 75 12.65 -5.00 1.30
CA VAL A 75 11.83 -6.20 1.34
C VAL A 75 12.73 -7.42 1.43
N ASN A 76 12.61 -8.17 2.52
CA ASN A 76 13.23 -9.48 2.66
C ASN A 76 12.14 -10.55 2.51
N ILE A 77 12.30 -11.41 1.52
CA ILE A 77 11.43 -12.56 1.28
C ILE A 77 12.09 -13.75 1.98
N ILE A 78 11.41 -14.37 2.92
CA ILE A 78 11.93 -15.49 3.67
C ILE A 78 11.28 -16.76 3.13
N LYS A 79 12.12 -17.74 2.74
CA LYS A 79 11.69 -19.06 2.28
C LYS A 79 12.55 -20.11 3.00
N ASN A 80 11.90 -21.00 3.75
CA ASN A 80 12.58 -22.04 4.53
C ASN A 80 13.70 -21.47 5.42
N GLY A 81 13.45 -20.35 6.08
CA GLY A 81 14.44 -19.67 6.93
C GLY A 81 15.53 -18.89 6.19
N ILE A 82 15.58 -18.95 4.86
CA ILE A 82 16.55 -18.21 4.05
C ILE A 82 15.95 -16.88 3.59
N ALA A 83 16.61 -15.78 3.92
CA ALA A 83 16.17 -14.44 3.53
C ALA A 83 16.78 -14.01 2.18
N GLU A 84 15.94 -13.70 1.23
CA GLU A 84 16.28 -13.09 -0.06
C GLU A 84 15.90 -11.62 -0.06
N LYS A 85 16.85 -10.74 -0.28
CA LYS A 85 16.61 -9.31 -0.34
C LYS A 85 16.11 -8.89 -1.72
N LYS A 86 14.91 -8.31 -1.79
CA LYS A 86 14.36 -7.70 -3.01
C LYS A 86 14.55 -6.17 -2.97
N ASN A 87 15.22 -5.63 -3.97
CA ASN A 87 15.30 -4.19 -4.17
C ASN A 87 14.01 -3.68 -4.80
N LEU A 88 13.49 -2.58 -4.26
CA LEU A 88 12.32 -1.91 -4.81
C LEU A 88 12.71 -1.00 -5.96
N THR A 89 11.90 -1.01 -7.01
CA THR A 89 11.98 -0.06 -8.12
C THR A 89 10.75 0.83 -8.12
N LEU A 90 10.87 2.02 -8.71
CA LEU A 90 9.71 2.89 -8.89
C LEU A 90 8.77 2.27 -9.95
N PRO A 91 7.52 1.97 -9.62
CA PRO A 91 6.57 1.44 -10.58
C PRO A 91 6.29 2.46 -11.68
N LYS A 92 6.18 2.02 -12.94
CA LYS A 92 5.85 2.92 -14.06
C LYS A 92 4.45 3.51 -13.93
N ARG A 93 3.52 2.78 -13.33
CA ARG A 93 2.13 3.18 -13.06
C ARG A 93 1.68 2.73 -11.68
N ILE A 94 0.82 3.52 -11.07
CA ILE A 94 0.12 3.18 -9.82
C ILE A 94 -1.37 3.38 -10.04
N VAL A 95 -2.19 2.45 -9.54
CA VAL A 95 -3.64 2.46 -9.70
C VAL A 95 -4.29 2.35 -8.32
N ASN A 96 -5.19 3.26 -8.00
CA ASN A 96 -5.95 3.30 -6.74
C ASN A 96 -5.10 3.30 -5.47
N ILE A 97 -3.88 3.87 -5.54
CA ILE A 97 -2.98 4.03 -4.40
C ILE A 97 -3.12 5.41 -3.77
N VAL A 98 -3.32 6.43 -4.60
CA VAL A 98 -3.56 7.81 -4.17
C VAL A 98 -4.73 8.39 -4.96
N LYS A 99 -5.46 9.32 -4.34
CA LYS A 99 -6.54 10.06 -4.98
C LYS A 99 -5.97 11.25 -5.75
N CYS A 100 -6.63 11.62 -6.86
CA CYS A 100 -6.27 12.85 -7.57
C CYS A 100 -6.69 14.08 -6.74
N SER A 101 -5.74 14.97 -6.48
CA SER A 101 -6.01 16.21 -5.72
C SER A 101 -6.76 17.29 -6.51
N ASN A 102 -6.90 17.13 -7.84
CA ASN A 102 -7.67 18.05 -8.65
C ASN A 102 -9.18 17.72 -8.55
N PRO A 103 -10.00 18.59 -7.92
CA PRO A 103 -11.44 18.33 -7.75
C PRO A 103 -12.21 18.26 -9.06
N ARG A 104 -11.66 18.83 -10.15
CA ARG A 104 -12.27 18.81 -11.49
C ARG A 104 -11.78 17.64 -12.36
N CYS A 105 -10.95 16.75 -11.78
CA CYS A 105 -10.53 15.55 -12.51
C CYS A 105 -11.72 14.62 -12.69
N ILE A 106 -11.82 13.99 -13.87
CA ILE A 106 -12.88 13.03 -14.17
C ILE A 106 -12.95 11.90 -13.12
N THR A 107 -11.83 11.50 -12.57
CA THR A 107 -11.75 10.48 -11.49
C THR A 107 -12.39 10.92 -10.17
N ASN A 108 -12.64 12.23 -9.99
CA ASN A 108 -13.33 12.78 -8.82
C ASN A 108 -14.78 13.17 -9.12
N VAL A 109 -15.14 13.28 -10.40
CA VAL A 109 -16.46 13.73 -10.85
C VAL A 109 -17.36 12.55 -11.21
N GLU A 110 -16.78 11.50 -11.82
CA GLU A 110 -17.52 10.32 -12.25
C GLU A 110 -17.13 9.11 -11.38
N GLU A 111 -18.11 8.29 -11.05
CA GLU A 111 -17.91 7.05 -10.30
C GLU A 111 -17.38 5.93 -11.20
N GLY A 112 -16.59 5.04 -10.63
CA GLY A 112 -16.09 3.85 -11.32
C GLY A 112 -14.84 4.08 -12.19
N ILE A 113 -14.26 5.29 -12.19
CA ILE A 113 -13.00 5.57 -12.88
C ILE A 113 -11.85 5.44 -11.89
N ASP A 114 -10.89 4.58 -12.22
CA ASP A 114 -9.71 4.34 -11.41
C ASP A 114 -8.80 5.58 -11.33
N TYR A 115 -8.24 5.84 -10.13
CA TYR A 115 -7.18 6.83 -9.96
C TYR A 115 -5.88 6.25 -10.50
N GLU A 116 -5.51 6.62 -11.71
CA GLU A 116 -4.31 6.14 -12.37
C GLU A 116 -3.26 7.26 -12.49
N PHE A 117 -2.01 6.95 -12.12
CA PHE A 117 -0.90 7.87 -12.21
C PHE A 117 0.28 7.20 -12.90
N LYS A 118 0.97 7.95 -13.76
CA LYS A 118 2.19 7.55 -14.45
C LYS A 118 3.43 8.21 -13.84
N LEU A 119 4.52 7.47 -13.77
CA LEU A 119 5.84 8.00 -13.44
C LEU A 119 6.32 8.90 -14.58
N THR A 120 6.77 10.11 -14.25
CA THR A 120 7.20 11.11 -15.23
C THR A 120 8.69 11.44 -15.19
N ASP A 121 9.38 11.06 -14.11
CA ASP A 121 10.82 11.27 -13.95
C ASP A 121 11.44 10.19 -13.04
N ASP A 122 12.77 10.13 -13.02
CA ASP A 122 13.54 9.15 -12.24
C ASP A 122 13.59 9.47 -10.74
N ILE A 123 13.14 10.67 -10.33
CA ILE A 123 13.06 11.07 -8.92
C ILE A 123 11.77 10.64 -8.23
N GLY A 124 10.84 10.04 -8.98
CA GLY A 124 9.59 9.49 -8.43
C GLY A 124 8.44 10.49 -8.40
N THR A 125 8.36 11.38 -9.39
CA THR A 125 7.19 12.22 -9.62
C THR A 125 6.15 11.43 -10.41
N TYR A 126 4.94 11.36 -9.88
CA TYR A 126 3.79 10.74 -10.53
C TYR A 126 2.76 11.79 -10.90
N ARG A 127 2.18 11.65 -12.10
CA ARG A 127 1.11 12.53 -12.58
C ARG A 127 -0.12 11.73 -12.97
N CYS A 128 -1.29 12.29 -12.65
CA CYS A 128 -2.57 11.73 -13.06
C CYS A 128 -2.63 11.57 -14.58
N VAL A 129 -3.10 10.42 -15.06
CA VAL A 129 -3.17 10.12 -16.49
C VAL A 129 -4.19 11.02 -17.20
N TYR A 130 -5.23 11.46 -16.47
CA TYR A 130 -6.34 12.23 -17.03
C TYR A 130 -6.10 13.75 -17.01
N CYS A 131 -5.60 14.29 -15.90
CA CYS A 131 -5.49 15.75 -15.73
C CYS A 131 -4.06 16.24 -15.47
N GLU A 132 -3.08 15.35 -15.48
CA GLU A 132 -1.65 15.61 -15.28
C GLU A 132 -1.27 16.26 -13.93
N THR A 133 -2.22 16.41 -13.02
CA THR A 133 -1.95 16.88 -11.66
C THR A 133 -0.97 15.96 -10.96
N LYS A 134 0.03 16.53 -10.29
CA LYS A 134 1.03 15.77 -9.53
C LYS A 134 0.38 15.02 -8.38
N ALA A 135 0.75 13.76 -8.20
CA ALA A 135 0.32 12.97 -7.05
C ALA A 135 0.86 13.57 -5.76
N ASN A 136 0.00 13.71 -4.78
CA ASN A 136 0.39 14.13 -3.44
C ASN A 136 0.69 12.89 -2.59
N LYS A 137 1.97 12.72 -2.19
CA LYS A 137 2.40 11.57 -1.37
C LYS A 137 1.95 11.67 0.09
N SER A 138 1.48 12.84 0.53
CA SER A 138 0.99 13.05 1.90
C SER A 138 -0.51 12.79 2.08
N ASP A 139 -1.26 12.57 0.98
CA ASP A 139 -2.69 12.31 1.08
C ASP A 139 -2.93 10.97 1.78
N ASP A 140 -3.67 11.05 2.88
CA ASP A 140 -3.97 9.92 3.75
C ASP A 140 -4.74 8.83 3.00
N PHE A 141 -4.21 7.61 3.05
CA PHE A 141 -4.89 6.39 2.60
C PHE A 141 -6.22 6.14 3.35
N SER A 142 -6.46 6.81 4.47
CA SER A 142 -7.70 6.70 5.25
C SER A 142 -8.93 7.13 4.47
N SER A 143 -8.81 8.13 3.58
CA SER A 143 -9.93 8.60 2.76
C SER A 143 -10.30 7.61 1.64
N LEU A 144 -9.32 6.84 1.14
CA LEU A 144 -9.56 5.79 0.15
C LEU A 144 -10.25 4.56 0.75
N LEU A 145 -9.95 4.24 2.01
CA LEU A 145 -10.59 3.13 2.71
C LEU A 145 -12.10 3.39 2.89
N VAL A 146 -12.48 4.62 3.22
CA VAL A 146 -13.89 5.03 3.35
C VAL A 146 -14.62 4.94 2.01
N PHE A 147 -13.97 5.35 0.91
CA PHE A 147 -14.55 5.28 -0.44
C PHE A 147 -14.74 3.84 -0.94
N LEU A 148 -13.76 2.95 -0.69
CA LEU A 148 -13.85 1.54 -1.06
C LEU A 148 -14.88 0.78 -0.20
N LEU A 149 -15.06 1.16 1.06
CA LEU A 149 -16.11 0.61 1.92
C LEU A 149 -17.51 1.04 1.46
N HIS A 150 -17.67 2.26 0.96
CA HIS A 150 -18.95 2.73 0.39
C HIS A 150 -19.33 1.97 -0.88
N ASN A 151 -18.38 1.69 -1.76
CA ASN A 151 -18.65 0.95 -2.99
C ASN A 151 -18.90 -0.55 -2.77
N ASN A 152 -18.30 -1.18 -1.75
CA ASN A 152 -18.58 -2.58 -1.39
C ASN A 152 -19.93 -2.75 -0.66
N VAL A 153 -20.42 -1.72 0.01
CA VAL A 153 -21.76 -1.78 0.66
C VAL A 153 -22.87 -1.75 -0.39
N CYS A 154 -22.66 -1.07 -1.51
CA CYS A 154 -23.66 -1.04 -2.60
C CYS A 154 -23.84 -2.40 -3.28
N ASP A 155 -22.78 -3.20 -3.45
CA ASP A 155 -22.88 -4.53 -4.08
C ASP A 155 -23.53 -5.56 -3.15
N ILE A 156 -23.33 -5.46 -1.83
CA ILE A 156 -23.99 -6.34 -0.85
C ILE A 156 -25.50 -6.04 -0.80
N TYR A 157 -25.92 -4.78 -0.85
CA TYR A 157 -27.34 -4.42 -0.87
C TYR A 157 -28.03 -4.74 -2.20
N ARG A 158 -27.32 -4.66 -3.32
CA ARG A 158 -27.87 -5.07 -4.63
C ARG A 158 -28.17 -6.55 -4.71
N HIS A 159 -27.36 -7.39 -4.07
CA HIS A 159 -27.58 -8.86 -4.04
C HIS A 159 -28.69 -9.27 -3.09
N PHE A 160 -29.01 -8.47 -2.08
CA PHE A 160 -30.08 -8.75 -1.13
C PHE A 160 -31.48 -8.35 -1.62
N LEU A 161 -31.56 -7.29 -2.43
CA LEU A 161 -32.84 -6.79 -2.97
C LEU A 161 -33.39 -7.58 -4.17
N ILE A 162 -32.56 -8.39 -4.84
CA ILE A 162 -33.01 -9.23 -5.97
C ILE A 162 -33.58 -10.60 -5.50
N LYS A 163 -33.42 -10.95 -4.24
CA LYS A 163 -33.95 -12.22 -3.68
C LYS A 163 -35.26 -12.11 -2.90
N THR A 164 -35.89 -10.92 -2.89
CA THR A 164 -37.16 -10.68 -2.16
C THR A 164 -38.25 -10.02 -3.01
N LEU A 165 -38.24 -10.28 -4.33
CA LEU A 165 -39.39 -10.02 -5.22
C LEU A 165 -39.72 -11.27 -6.00
#